data_e40f83abe6b5ba19fcaeb9f6919eb2fd
#
_entry.id   e40f83abe6b5ba19fcaeb9f6919eb2fd
#
_cell.length_a   1.000
_cell.length_b   1.000
_cell.length_c   1.000
_cell.angle_alpha   90.00
_cell.angle_beta   90.00
_cell.angle_gamma   90.00
#
_symmetry.space_group_name_H-M   'P 1'
#
loop_
_entity.id
_entity.type
_entity.pdbx_description
1 polymer ?
#
loop_
_entity_poly.entity_id
_entity_poly.type
_entity_poly.pdbx_seq_one_letter_code
_entity_poly.pdbx_strand_id
1 'polypeptide(L)'
;MTSTPTFREVARLPEFERDLKSLAKRFRTLEEDLATLIKTQLVLFHELGQDNRGVFQITGLPFRDPAIYKVKKFACRALKGRGANSGLRLIYAHFEGADKIELVEIYFKGDKENEDRDRILSNYE
;
A
#
# COMPACT_ATOMS: atom_id res chain seq x y z
N MET A 1 28.60 -4.63 8.95
CA MET A 1 27.32 -3.96 9.16
C MET A 1 26.26 -4.59 8.26
N THR A 2 25.23 -5.15 8.84
CA THR A 2 24.14 -5.73 8.07
C THR A 2 23.16 -4.63 7.70
N SER A 3 22.87 -4.49 6.41
CA SER A 3 21.86 -3.56 5.96
C SER A 3 20.46 -4.11 6.27
N THR A 4 19.54 -3.24 6.67
CA THR A 4 18.14 -3.60 6.84
C THR A 4 17.55 -3.92 5.47
N PRO A 5 16.81 -5.05 5.31
CA PRO A 5 16.13 -5.33 4.06
C PRO A 5 15.19 -4.18 3.70
N THR A 6 15.17 -3.80 2.43
CA THR A 6 14.29 -2.76 1.91
C THR A 6 14.09 -2.99 0.43
N PHE A 7 13.03 -2.37 -0.13
CA PHE A 7 12.83 -2.38 -1.58
C PHE A 7 13.90 -1.55 -2.27
N ARG A 8 14.32 -1.99 -3.45
CA ARG A 8 15.25 -1.24 -4.26
C ARG A 8 14.68 0.10 -4.69
N GLU A 9 13.37 0.15 -4.96
CA GLU A 9 12.67 1.36 -5.35
C GLU A 9 11.25 1.36 -4.81
N VAL A 10 10.80 2.54 -4.33
CA VAL A 10 9.40 2.78 -3.97
C VAL A 10 8.94 3.99 -4.78
N ALA A 11 8.07 3.74 -5.75
CA ALA A 11 7.52 4.80 -6.61
C ALA A 11 6.08 5.10 -6.23
N ARG A 12 5.55 6.20 -6.73
CA ARG A 12 4.17 6.64 -6.47
C ARG A 12 3.55 7.14 -7.77
N LEU A 13 2.34 6.66 -8.08
CA LEU A 13 1.58 7.21 -9.21
C LEU A 13 1.14 8.65 -8.89
N PRO A 14 0.99 9.52 -9.89
CA PRO A 14 0.43 10.86 -9.66
C PRO A 14 -0.93 10.83 -8.98
N GLU A 15 -1.79 9.87 -9.35
CA GLU A 15 -3.11 9.70 -8.74
C GLU A 15 -2.98 9.34 -7.26
N PHE A 16 -2.01 8.51 -6.90
CA PHE A 16 -1.73 8.17 -5.50
C PHE A 16 -1.34 9.42 -4.70
N GLU A 17 -0.48 10.25 -5.27
CA GLU A 17 -0.04 11.49 -4.61
C GLU A 17 -1.22 12.40 -4.28
N ARG A 18 -2.20 12.49 -5.17
CA ARG A 18 -3.41 13.26 -4.94
C ARG A 18 -4.27 12.65 -3.82
N ASP A 19 -4.42 11.33 -3.81
CA ASP A 19 -5.13 10.62 -2.75
C ASP A 19 -4.52 10.90 -1.39
N LEU A 20 -3.20 10.75 -1.31
CA LEU A 20 -2.46 10.93 -0.08
C LEU A 20 -2.57 12.35 0.44
N LYS A 21 -2.40 13.33 -0.43
CA LYS A 21 -2.49 14.74 -0.07
C LYS A 21 -3.87 15.07 0.51
N SER A 22 -4.92 14.55 -0.11
CA SER A 22 -6.29 14.76 0.34
C SER A 22 -6.54 14.13 1.70
N LEU A 23 -6.16 12.86 1.89
CA LEU A 23 -6.37 12.15 3.14
C LEU A 23 -5.50 12.69 4.28
N ALA A 24 -4.29 13.16 3.98
CA ALA A 24 -3.37 13.67 5.01
C ALA A 24 -3.93 14.91 5.72
N LYS A 25 -4.86 15.63 5.09
CA LYS A 25 -5.55 16.76 5.73
C LYS A 25 -6.44 16.30 6.88
N ARG A 26 -6.99 15.10 6.77
CA ARG A 26 -7.84 14.48 7.81
C ARG A 26 -7.04 13.65 8.79
N PHE A 27 -6.05 12.93 8.29
CA PHE A 27 -5.22 12.00 9.08
C PHE A 27 -3.78 12.51 9.07
N ARG A 28 -3.49 13.40 10.02
CA ARG A 28 -2.22 14.17 10.03
C ARG A 28 -0.95 13.33 10.11
N THR A 29 -1.02 12.12 10.63
CA THR A 29 0.14 11.22 10.74
C THR A 29 0.29 10.30 9.55
N LEU A 30 -0.55 10.44 8.52
CA LEU A 30 -0.66 9.47 7.43
C LEU A 30 0.66 9.28 6.65
N GLU A 31 1.37 10.35 6.34
CA GLU A 31 2.65 10.25 5.63
C GLU A 31 3.66 9.41 6.41
N GLU A 32 3.77 9.66 7.71
CA GLU A 32 4.69 8.91 8.56
C GLU A 32 4.24 7.46 8.74
N ASP A 33 2.94 7.26 8.90
CA ASP A 33 2.37 5.91 9.08
C ASP A 33 2.53 5.08 7.81
N LEU A 34 2.43 5.72 6.63
CA LEU A 34 2.69 5.05 5.35
C LEU A 34 4.16 4.63 5.27
N ALA A 35 5.08 5.52 5.61
CA ALA A 35 6.50 5.19 5.60
C ALA A 35 6.81 4.02 6.52
N THR A 36 6.22 4.00 7.72
CA THR A 36 6.38 2.93 8.68
C THR A 36 5.82 1.61 8.13
N LEU A 37 4.64 1.65 7.52
CA LEU A 37 4.01 0.47 6.92
C LEU A 37 4.92 -0.17 5.88
N ILE A 38 5.52 0.64 4.99
CA ILE A 38 6.38 0.14 3.93
C ILE A 38 7.64 -0.49 4.52
N LYS A 39 8.30 0.20 5.46
CA LYS A 39 9.53 -0.29 6.09
C LYS A 39 9.33 -1.56 6.92
N THR A 40 8.14 -1.77 7.46
CA THR A 40 7.84 -2.90 8.32
C THR A 40 7.01 -3.94 7.61
N GLN A 41 5.71 -3.72 7.49
CA GLN A 41 4.77 -4.74 7.01
C GLN A 41 5.06 -5.21 5.59
N LEU A 42 5.31 -4.29 4.66
CA LEU A 42 5.53 -4.66 3.26
C LEU A 42 6.91 -5.30 3.05
N VAL A 43 7.93 -4.82 3.76
CA VAL A 43 9.26 -5.45 3.72
C VAL A 43 9.19 -6.85 4.30
N LEU A 44 8.51 -7.02 5.45
CA LEU A 44 8.34 -8.35 6.05
C LEU A 44 7.64 -9.30 5.08
N PHE A 45 6.61 -8.85 4.41
CA PHE A 45 5.82 -9.68 3.50
C PHE A 45 6.64 -10.08 2.25
N HIS A 46 7.24 -9.12 1.56
CA HIS A 46 7.89 -9.36 0.26
C HIS A 46 9.34 -9.80 0.38
N GLU A 47 10.09 -9.21 1.30
CA GLU A 47 11.53 -9.47 1.40
C GLU A 47 11.84 -10.63 2.33
N LEU A 48 11.03 -10.81 3.38
CA LEU A 48 11.28 -11.83 4.41
C LEU A 48 10.23 -12.94 4.45
N GLY A 49 9.22 -12.87 3.60
CA GLY A 49 8.20 -13.91 3.51
C GLY A 49 7.29 -14.04 4.72
N GLN A 50 7.17 -12.98 5.53
CA GLN A 50 6.35 -13.01 6.74
C GLN A 50 5.02 -12.31 6.51
N ASP A 51 3.93 -13.07 6.60
CA ASP A 51 2.58 -12.59 6.36
C ASP A 51 1.84 -12.38 7.69
N ASN A 52 1.39 -11.14 7.96
CA ASN A 52 0.58 -10.83 9.13
C ASN A 52 -0.93 -10.89 8.84
N ARG A 53 -1.30 -11.44 7.67
CA ARG A 53 -2.68 -11.54 7.18
C ARG A 53 -3.32 -10.17 6.93
N GLY A 54 -2.50 -9.17 6.66
CA GLY A 54 -2.98 -7.82 6.35
C GLY A 54 -2.76 -7.41 4.90
N VAL A 55 -2.04 -8.23 4.13
CA VAL A 55 -1.73 -7.97 2.73
C VAL A 55 -2.34 -9.06 1.87
N PHE A 56 -3.14 -8.68 0.87
CA PHE A 56 -3.89 -9.59 0.02
C PHE A 56 -3.65 -9.28 -1.44
N GLN A 57 -3.37 -10.31 -2.24
CA GLN A 57 -3.23 -10.12 -3.67
C GLN A 57 -4.60 -9.92 -4.31
N ILE A 58 -4.71 -8.90 -5.17
CA ILE A 58 -5.93 -8.69 -5.95
C ILE A 58 -5.91 -9.65 -7.14
N THR A 59 -6.98 -10.42 -7.27
CA THR A 59 -7.10 -11.45 -8.31
C THR A 59 -8.07 -11.01 -9.41
N GLY A 60 -8.16 -11.81 -10.47
CA GLY A 60 -9.08 -11.54 -11.58
C GLY A 60 -8.62 -10.42 -12.52
N LEU A 61 -7.33 -10.07 -12.49
CA LEU A 61 -6.77 -9.07 -13.39
C LEU A 61 -6.30 -9.76 -14.69
N PRO A 62 -6.31 -9.05 -15.81
CA PRO A 62 -5.90 -9.62 -17.11
C PRO A 62 -4.38 -9.72 -17.29
N PHE A 63 -3.61 -9.45 -16.26
CA PHE A 63 -2.14 -9.55 -16.28
C PHE A 63 -1.66 -10.14 -14.95
N ARG A 64 -0.43 -10.63 -14.92
CA ARG A 64 0.19 -11.22 -13.72
C ARG A 64 1.37 -10.44 -13.19
N ASP A 65 2.02 -9.65 -14.04
CA ASP A 65 3.18 -8.86 -13.67
C ASP A 65 2.95 -7.42 -14.12
N PRO A 66 2.94 -6.47 -13.20
CA PRO A 66 3.18 -6.64 -11.76
C PRO A 66 2.00 -7.30 -11.06
N ALA A 67 2.25 -7.91 -9.89
CA ALA A 67 1.18 -8.37 -9.01
C ALA A 67 0.64 -7.18 -8.23
N ILE A 68 -0.68 -7.13 -8.06
CA ILE A 68 -1.34 -6.01 -7.37
C ILE A 68 -1.81 -6.49 -6.01
N TYR A 69 -1.52 -5.71 -4.98
CA TYR A 69 -1.83 -6.04 -3.58
C TYR A 69 -2.66 -4.96 -2.91
N LYS A 70 -3.44 -5.39 -1.92
CA LYS A 70 -4.26 -4.52 -1.09
C LYS A 70 -3.88 -4.74 0.38
N VAL A 71 -3.54 -3.65 1.06
CA VAL A 71 -3.27 -3.66 2.49
C VAL A 71 -4.55 -3.33 3.23
N LYS A 72 -4.98 -4.22 4.12
CA LYS A 72 -6.17 -4.03 4.96
C LYS A 72 -5.81 -3.72 6.41
N LYS A 73 -4.62 -4.10 6.87
CA LYS A 73 -4.13 -3.77 8.22
C LYS A 73 -3.17 -2.59 8.11
N PHE A 74 -3.70 -1.40 8.26
CA PHE A 74 -2.96 -0.14 8.11
C PHE A 74 -3.10 0.67 9.39
N ALA A 75 -2.09 0.63 10.26
CA ALA A 75 -2.11 1.40 11.50
C ALA A 75 -1.93 2.89 11.21
N CYS A 76 -2.82 3.71 11.76
CA CYS A 76 -2.76 5.16 11.61
C CYS A 76 -2.91 5.79 12.99
N ARG A 77 -1.85 6.46 13.46
CA ARG A 77 -1.82 7.04 14.82
C ARG A 77 -2.86 8.14 15.00
N ALA A 78 -3.27 8.81 13.92
CA ALA A 78 -4.33 9.81 13.97
C ALA A 78 -5.69 9.19 14.29
N LEU A 79 -5.86 7.88 14.08
CA LEU A 79 -7.07 7.13 14.40
C LEU A 79 -6.83 6.32 15.69
N LYS A 80 -6.83 7.03 16.80
CA LYS A 80 -6.53 6.47 18.13
C LYS A 80 -7.48 5.33 18.49
N GLY A 81 -6.93 4.30 19.12
CA GLY A 81 -7.70 3.17 19.62
C GLY A 81 -8.08 2.12 18.58
N ARG A 82 -7.75 2.31 17.32
CA ARG A 82 -8.08 1.36 16.25
C ARG A 82 -6.92 0.42 15.88
N GLY A 83 -5.67 0.81 16.19
CA GLY A 83 -4.51 0.01 15.80
C GLY A 83 -4.49 -0.22 14.30
N ALA A 84 -4.28 -1.47 13.87
CA ALA A 84 -4.24 -1.84 12.46
C ALA A 84 -5.62 -1.82 11.78
N ASN A 85 -6.70 -1.66 12.53
CA ASN A 85 -8.07 -1.65 12.00
C ASN A 85 -8.57 -0.23 11.75
N SER A 86 -7.74 0.61 11.17
CA SER A 86 -8.05 2.03 10.92
C SER A 86 -9.11 2.23 9.85
N GLY A 87 -9.25 1.29 8.93
CA GLY A 87 -10.11 1.46 7.75
C GLY A 87 -9.36 2.04 6.56
N LEU A 88 -8.11 2.45 6.73
CA LEU A 88 -7.28 2.88 5.60
C LEU A 88 -6.88 1.67 4.75
N ARG A 89 -6.88 1.85 3.45
CA ARG A 89 -6.55 0.81 2.47
C ARG A 89 -5.49 1.33 1.52
N LEU A 90 -4.48 0.53 1.28
CA LEU A 90 -3.41 0.86 0.33
C LEU A 90 -3.41 -0.17 -0.80
N ILE A 91 -3.36 0.32 -2.03
CA ILE A 91 -3.20 -0.52 -3.22
C ILE A 91 -1.83 -0.22 -3.80
N TYR A 92 -1.06 -1.27 -4.07
CA TYR A 92 0.26 -1.10 -4.67
C TYR A 92 0.56 -2.24 -5.64
N ALA A 93 1.47 -1.96 -6.59
CA ALA A 93 1.97 -2.93 -7.55
C ALA A 93 3.34 -3.40 -7.08
N HIS A 94 3.59 -4.70 -7.16
CA HIS A 94 4.87 -5.30 -6.80
C HIS A 94 5.55 -5.86 -8.05
N PHE A 95 6.71 -5.33 -8.35
CA PHE A 95 7.56 -5.76 -9.47
C PHE A 95 8.67 -6.62 -8.89
N GLU A 96 8.42 -7.92 -8.78
CA GLU A 96 9.33 -8.84 -8.10
C GLU A 96 10.73 -8.83 -8.70
N GLY A 97 10.84 -8.92 -10.02
CA GLY A 97 12.12 -8.94 -10.72
C GLY A 97 12.95 -7.67 -10.54
N ALA A 98 12.29 -6.53 -10.34
CA ALA A 98 12.95 -5.24 -10.14
C ALA A 98 13.11 -4.87 -8.67
N ASP A 99 12.59 -5.68 -7.75
CA ASP A 99 12.56 -5.39 -6.31
C ASP A 99 11.98 -4.01 -6.05
N LYS A 100 10.83 -3.73 -6.67
CA LYS A 100 10.20 -2.41 -6.68
C LYS A 100 8.74 -2.52 -6.31
N ILE A 101 8.24 -1.53 -5.56
CA ILE A 101 6.80 -1.33 -5.42
C ILE A 101 6.43 0.04 -5.98
N GLU A 102 5.20 0.14 -6.49
CA GLU A 102 4.64 1.39 -6.97
C GLU A 102 3.29 1.59 -6.29
N LEU A 103 3.14 2.69 -5.58
CA LEU A 103 1.92 2.99 -4.82
C LEU A 103 0.85 3.50 -5.78
N VAL A 104 -0.31 2.85 -5.79
CA VAL A 104 -1.37 3.06 -6.78
C VAL A 104 -2.51 3.89 -6.23
N GLU A 105 -3.00 3.54 -5.05
CA GLU A 105 -4.15 4.20 -4.45
C GLU A 105 -4.10 4.07 -2.93
N ILE A 106 -4.55 5.12 -2.23
CA ILE A 106 -4.82 5.05 -0.80
C ILE A 106 -6.20 5.66 -0.57
N TYR A 107 -7.05 4.95 0.20
CA TYR A 107 -8.39 5.42 0.46
C TYR A 107 -8.84 5.00 1.85
N PHE A 108 -9.87 5.66 2.35
CA PHE A 108 -10.49 5.33 3.63
C PHE A 108 -11.80 4.57 3.35
N LYS A 109 -11.95 3.40 3.96
CA LYS A 109 -13.11 2.52 3.72
C LYS A 109 -14.44 3.23 4.04
N GLY A 110 -14.45 4.16 4.99
CA GLY A 110 -15.66 4.93 5.30
C GLY A 110 -16.14 5.84 4.17
N ASP A 111 -15.23 6.23 3.27
CA ASP A 111 -15.55 7.10 2.14
C ASP A 111 -15.86 6.30 0.87
N LYS A 112 -15.25 5.12 0.74
CA LYS A 112 -15.28 4.35 -0.49
C LYS A 112 -15.07 2.88 -0.16
N GLU A 113 -15.87 2.01 -0.73
CA GLU A 113 -15.90 0.59 -0.35
C GLU A 113 -14.74 -0.23 -0.93
N ASN A 114 -14.40 0.01 -2.19
CA ASN A 114 -13.41 -0.79 -2.90
C ASN A 114 -12.41 0.06 -3.69
N GLU A 115 -11.31 -0.58 -4.10
CA GLU A 115 -10.28 0.03 -4.92
C GLU A 115 -10.77 0.42 -6.32
N ASP A 116 -10.08 1.38 -6.92
CA ASP A 116 -10.33 1.84 -8.28
C ASP A 116 -9.68 0.89 -9.28
N ARG A 117 -10.47 -0.09 -9.75
CA ARG A 117 -9.99 -1.11 -10.67
C ARG A 117 -9.60 -0.52 -12.03
N ASP A 118 -10.31 0.51 -12.49
CA ASP A 118 -9.98 1.17 -13.76
C ASP A 118 -8.60 1.82 -13.72
N ARG A 119 -8.22 2.39 -12.59
CA ARG A 119 -6.89 2.94 -12.40
C ARG A 119 -5.81 1.86 -12.55
N ILE A 120 -6.04 0.70 -11.96
CA ILE A 120 -5.12 -0.43 -12.05
C ILE A 120 -4.98 -0.86 -13.52
N LEU A 121 -6.08 -1.03 -14.21
CA LEU A 121 -6.08 -1.45 -15.61
C LEU A 121 -5.41 -0.41 -16.51
N SER A 122 -5.68 0.86 -16.29
CA SER A 122 -5.10 1.96 -17.09
C SER A 122 -3.58 2.02 -16.99
N ASN A 123 -3.03 1.65 -15.84
CA ASN A 123 -1.59 1.79 -15.59
C ASN A 123 -0.79 0.52 -15.92
N TYR A 124 -1.41 -0.66 -15.85
CA TYR A 124 -0.64 -1.92 -15.90
C TYR A 124 -1.13 -2.92 -16.96
N GLU A 125 -2.25 -2.68 -17.58
CA GLU A 125 -2.75 -3.56 -18.63
C GLU A 125 -1.98 -3.39 -19.95
#